data_0a17e8b5ae604d5667d88bf8166eb7dd
#
_entry.id   0a17e8b5ae604d5667d88bf8166eb7dd
#
_cell.length_a   1.000
_cell.length_b   1.000
_cell.length_c   1.000
_cell.angle_alpha   90.00
_cell.angle_beta   90.00
_cell.angle_gamma   90.00
#
_symmetry.space_group_name_H-M   'P 1'
#
loop_
_entity.id
_entity.type
_entity.pdbx_description
1 polymer ?
#
loop_
_entity_poly.entity_id
_entity_poly.type
_entity_poly.pdbx_seq_one_letter_code
_entity_poly.pdbx_strand_id
1 'polypeptide(L)'
;MTIHDLVGQELVSEWREIAQERIDAFADATDDHQWIHIDLERAAAGPFGTTIAHGYLTLALLVPLFGEALPPLEGYRLSLNYGLNKVRFPSPVPVGSRIRGRFVVQDIEDVAGGYQARVSATVEREGQEKPVCVAEPVYRFLV
;
A
#
# COMPACT_ATOMS: atom_id res chain seq x y z
N MET A 1 -8.98 -19.16 12.27
CA MET A 1 -8.03 -18.08 12.65
C MET A 1 -8.68 -16.73 12.39
N THR A 2 -8.56 -15.84 13.33
CA THR A 2 -9.03 -14.45 13.19
C THR A 2 -7.84 -13.50 13.15
N ILE A 3 -8.07 -12.25 12.80
CA ILE A 3 -6.99 -11.25 12.78
C ILE A 3 -6.37 -11.02 14.17
N HIS A 4 -7.10 -11.30 15.24
CA HIS A 4 -6.57 -11.20 16.61
C HIS A 4 -5.36 -12.13 16.85
N ASP A 5 -5.35 -13.27 16.16
CA ASP A 5 -4.25 -14.25 16.29
C ASP A 5 -2.96 -13.75 15.63
N LEU A 6 -3.03 -12.70 14.83
CA LEU A 6 -1.92 -12.16 14.07
C LEU A 6 -1.24 -10.96 14.71
N VAL A 7 -1.77 -10.44 15.83
CA VAL A 7 -1.18 -9.28 16.50
C VAL A 7 0.29 -9.53 16.83
N GLY A 8 1.16 -8.60 16.42
CA GLY A 8 2.60 -8.67 16.64
C GLY A 8 3.39 -9.53 15.64
N GLN A 9 2.72 -10.25 14.75
CA GLN A 9 3.39 -11.07 13.73
C GLN A 9 3.72 -10.23 12.49
N GLU A 10 4.89 -10.46 11.90
CA GLU A 10 5.24 -9.86 10.62
C GLU A 10 4.59 -10.64 9.48
N LEU A 11 3.88 -9.91 8.63
CA LEU A 11 3.19 -10.43 7.44
C LEU A 11 3.80 -9.78 6.21
N VAL A 12 4.17 -10.56 5.21
CA VAL A 12 4.86 -10.06 4.01
C VAL A 12 4.11 -10.53 2.77
N SER A 13 3.79 -9.59 1.87
CA SER A 13 3.16 -9.89 0.59
C SER A 13 4.15 -10.44 -0.43
N GLU A 14 3.63 -10.92 -1.56
CA GLU A 14 4.44 -11.18 -2.74
C GLU A 14 4.91 -9.86 -3.38
N TRP A 15 5.93 -9.96 -4.23
CA TRP A 15 6.38 -8.85 -5.05
C TRP A 15 5.37 -8.54 -6.15
N ARG A 16 5.18 -7.25 -6.44
CA ARG A 16 4.27 -6.76 -7.49
C ARG A 16 5.00 -5.76 -8.36
N GLU A 17 4.97 -5.97 -9.68
CA GLU A 17 5.50 -5.02 -10.64
C GLU A 17 4.53 -3.85 -10.82
N ILE A 18 5.07 -2.64 -10.87
CA ILE A 18 4.31 -1.42 -11.12
C ILE A 18 4.58 -0.97 -12.57
N ALA A 19 3.73 -1.43 -13.48
CA ALA A 19 3.81 -1.11 -14.90
C ALA A 19 3.20 0.26 -15.20
N GLN A 20 3.61 0.86 -16.33
CA GLN A 20 3.07 2.16 -16.78
C GLN A 20 1.56 2.13 -16.96
N GLU A 21 0.99 1.03 -17.46
CA GLU A 21 -0.47 0.89 -17.65
C GLU A 21 -1.23 1.07 -16.34
N ARG A 22 -0.69 0.57 -15.23
CA ARG A 22 -1.31 0.76 -13.90
C ARG A 22 -1.24 2.22 -13.47
N ILE A 23 -0.11 2.87 -13.71
CA ILE A 23 0.08 4.30 -13.38
C ILE A 23 -0.90 5.14 -14.20
N ASP A 24 -1.01 4.86 -15.50
CA ASP A 24 -1.94 5.57 -16.40
C ASP A 24 -3.39 5.36 -15.95
N ALA A 25 -3.76 4.15 -15.58
CA ALA A 25 -5.11 3.84 -15.08
C ALA A 25 -5.43 4.59 -13.79
N PHE A 26 -4.46 4.71 -12.88
CA PHE A 26 -4.62 5.47 -11.66
C PHE A 26 -4.76 6.97 -11.95
N ALA A 27 -3.97 7.49 -12.88
CA ALA A 27 -4.08 8.88 -13.34
C ALA A 27 -5.47 9.18 -13.89
N ASP A 28 -6.01 8.27 -14.71
CA ASP A 28 -7.35 8.41 -15.27
C ASP A 28 -8.44 8.32 -14.21
N ALA A 29 -8.29 7.42 -13.24
CA ALA A 29 -9.27 7.23 -12.18
C ALA A 29 -9.33 8.41 -11.19
N THR A 30 -8.25 9.16 -11.03
CA THR A 30 -8.11 10.23 -10.03
C THR A 30 -7.95 11.62 -10.62
N ASP A 31 -7.85 11.72 -11.95
CA ASP A 31 -7.56 12.97 -12.68
C ASP A 31 -6.19 13.59 -12.33
N ASP A 32 -5.27 12.79 -11.80
CA ASP A 32 -3.90 13.21 -11.51
C ASP A 32 -2.99 12.83 -12.68
N HIS A 33 -2.95 13.70 -13.69
CA HIS A 33 -2.18 13.52 -14.91
C HIS A 33 -0.88 14.33 -14.94
N GLN A 34 -0.24 14.52 -13.78
CA GLN A 34 1.03 15.23 -13.75
C GLN A 34 2.06 14.51 -14.61
N TRP A 35 2.86 15.28 -15.36
CA TRP A 35 3.79 14.74 -16.36
C TRP A 35 4.82 13.75 -15.80
N ILE A 36 5.17 13.87 -14.52
CA ILE A 36 6.13 12.96 -13.88
C ILE A 36 5.62 11.51 -13.84
N HIS A 37 4.32 11.30 -13.98
CA HIS A 37 3.70 9.97 -13.92
C HIS A 37 3.39 9.41 -15.31
N ILE A 38 3.03 10.26 -16.28
CA ILE A 38 2.43 9.79 -17.54
C ILE A 38 3.21 10.18 -18.80
N ASP A 39 4.10 11.15 -18.75
CA ASP A 39 4.84 11.63 -19.92
C ASP A 39 6.26 11.04 -19.92
N LEU A 40 6.42 9.93 -20.62
CA LEU A 40 7.69 9.18 -20.66
C LEU A 40 8.86 10.02 -21.17
N GLU A 41 8.64 10.83 -22.21
CA GLU A 41 9.68 11.64 -22.81
C GLU A 41 10.12 12.78 -21.87
N ARG A 42 9.14 13.51 -21.33
CA ARG A 42 9.42 14.61 -20.40
C ARG A 42 10.02 14.10 -19.09
N ALA A 43 9.52 12.97 -18.59
CA ALA A 43 10.03 12.37 -17.36
C ALA A 43 11.45 11.85 -17.52
N ALA A 44 11.84 11.36 -18.69
CA ALA A 44 13.20 10.92 -18.97
C ALA A 44 14.21 12.07 -18.83
N ALA A 45 13.82 13.30 -19.14
CA ALA A 45 14.63 14.50 -18.98
C ALA A 45 14.44 15.16 -17.60
N GLY A 46 13.57 14.62 -16.76
CA GLY A 46 13.25 15.17 -15.45
C GLY A 46 14.14 14.65 -14.32
N PRO A 47 13.83 15.04 -13.07
CA PRO A 47 14.71 14.75 -11.93
C PRO A 47 14.79 13.28 -11.55
N PHE A 48 13.83 12.43 -11.97
CA PHE A 48 13.84 11.01 -11.65
C PHE A 48 14.38 10.13 -12.79
N GLY A 49 14.60 10.71 -13.99
CA GLY A 49 15.11 9.99 -15.15
C GLY A 49 14.12 9.04 -15.82
N THR A 50 12.94 8.89 -15.29
CA THR A 50 11.85 8.07 -15.81
C THR A 50 10.54 8.50 -15.15
N THR A 51 9.41 7.95 -15.61
CA THR A 51 8.14 8.14 -14.90
C THR A 51 8.17 7.41 -13.55
N ILE A 52 7.43 7.94 -12.61
CA ILE A 52 7.26 7.37 -11.27
C ILE A 52 5.79 7.17 -10.97
N ALA A 53 5.49 6.17 -10.14
CA ALA A 53 4.14 5.95 -9.64
C ALA A 53 3.71 7.11 -8.73
N HIS A 54 2.42 7.40 -8.73
CA HIS A 54 1.85 8.30 -7.73
C HIS A 54 2.08 7.72 -6.33
N GLY A 55 2.45 8.56 -5.37
CA GLY A 55 2.51 8.11 -3.98
C GLY A 55 1.18 7.52 -3.53
N TYR A 56 0.07 8.13 -3.94
CA TYR A 56 -1.27 7.65 -3.59
C TYR A 56 -1.66 6.35 -4.28
N LEU A 57 -1.05 6.00 -5.40
CA LEU A 57 -1.19 4.65 -5.99
C LEU A 57 -0.55 3.62 -5.07
N THR A 58 0.69 3.86 -4.64
CA THR A 58 1.39 2.98 -3.70
C THR A 58 0.60 2.83 -2.40
N LEU A 59 0.05 3.93 -1.89
CA LEU A 59 -0.78 3.93 -0.69
C LEU A 59 -2.04 3.07 -0.90
N ALA A 60 -2.73 3.24 -2.02
CA ALA A 60 -3.93 2.45 -2.34
C ALA A 60 -3.62 0.95 -2.45
N LEU A 61 -2.43 0.59 -2.92
CA LEU A 61 -2.00 -0.80 -3.04
C LEU A 61 -1.73 -1.47 -1.68
N LEU A 62 -1.67 -0.71 -0.59
CA LEU A 62 -1.57 -1.32 0.75
C LEU A 62 -2.71 -2.31 1.00
N VAL A 63 -3.90 -2.05 0.48
CA VAL A 63 -5.06 -2.92 0.68
C VAL A 63 -4.85 -4.30 0.05
N PRO A 64 -4.58 -4.42 -1.27
CA PRO A 64 -4.33 -5.73 -1.86
C PRO A 64 -3.04 -6.38 -1.34
N LEU A 65 -1.98 -5.61 -1.08
CA LEU A 65 -0.75 -6.16 -0.51
C LEU A 65 -0.97 -6.74 0.88
N PHE A 66 -1.74 -6.05 1.72
CA PHE A 66 -2.11 -6.58 3.04
C PHE A 66 -2.97 -7.83 2.92
N GLY A 67 -3.96 -7.80 2.03
CA GLY A 67 -4.81 -8.96 1.77
C GLY A 67 -4.02 -10.19 1.31
N GLU A 68 -3.03 -10.02 0.47
CA GLU A 68 -2.13 -11.10 0.03
C GLU A 68 -1.26 -11.65 1.17
N ALA A 69 -0.84 -10.77 2.08
CA ALA A 69 -0.01 -11.15 3.21
C ALA A 69 -0.77 -11.89 4.31
N LEU A 70 -2.09 -11.72 4.36
CA LEU A 70 -2.93 -12.35 5.36
C LEU A 70 -3.18 -13.84 5.02
N PRO A 71 -3.11 -14.73 6.02
CA PRO A 71 -3.66 -16.06 5.84
C PRO A 71 -5.19 -16.00 5.73
N PRO A 72 -5.85 -17.09 5.34
CA PRO A 72 -7.32 -17.12 5.36
C PRO A 72 -7.86 -16.80 6.76
N LEU A 73 -8.73 -15.80 6.82
CA LEU A 73 -9.31 -15.32 8.08
C LEU A 73 -10.83 -15.52 8.08
N GLU A 74 -11.35 -15.70 9.27
CA GLU A 74 -12.78 -15.79 9.54
C GLU A 74 -13.19 -14.78 10.61
N GLY A 75 -14.48 -14.68 10.88
CA GLY A 75 -15.01 -13.82 11.94
C GLY A 75 -15.31 -12.41 11.52
N TYR A 76 -15.38 -12.12 10.21
CA TYR A 76 -15.82 -10.84 9.69
C TYR A 76 -16.50 -11.00 8.32
N ARG A 77 -17.35 -10.07 7.95
CA ARG A 77 -18.04 -10.06 6.66
C ARG A 77 -17.34 -9.16 5.63
N LEU A 78 -16.79 -8.05 6.08
CA LEU A 78 -16.07 -7.12 5.22
C LEU A 78 -15.08 -6.28 6.03
N SER A 79 -14.13 -5.68 5.34
CA SER A 79 -13.21 -4.71 5.92
C SER A 79 -13.35 -3.36 5.21
N LEU A 80 -13.13 -2.30 5.97
CA LEU A 80 -13.21 -0.93 5.49
C LEU A 80 -11.88 -0.21 5.73
N ASN A 81 -11.50 0.63 4.78
CA ASN A 81 -10.41 1.58 4.97
C ASN A 81 -10.93 2.72 5.84
N TYR A 82 -10.68 2.67 7.13
CA TYR A 82 -11.18 3.66 8.06
C TYR A 82 -10.36 4.95 8.04
N GLY A 83 -9.03 4.81 8.00
CA GLY A 83 -8.15 5.95 8.02
C GLY A 83 -6.68 5.59 8.04
N LEU A 84 -5.86 6.61 8.22
CA LEU A 84 -4.42 6.53 8.29
C LEU A 84 -3.93 7.48 9.38
N ASN A 85 -3.16 6.98 10.33
CA ASN A 85 -2.59 7.82 11.37
C ASN A 85 -1.32 8.53 10.91
N LYS A 86 -0.58 7.91 9.99
CA LYS A 86 0.67 8.44 9.47
C LYS A 86 0.91 7.89 8.07
N VAL A 87 1.43 8.74 7.18
CA VAL A 87 1.85 8.35 5.83
C VAL A 87 3.07 9.17 5.42
N ARG A 88 4.09 8.50 4.88
CA ARG A 88 5.24 9.13 4.24
C ARG A 88 5.68 8.31 3.04
N PHE A 89 6.20 9.00 2.03
CA PHE A 89 6.77 8.40 0.82
C PHE A 89 8.25 8.78 0.74
N PRO A 90 9.14 8.04 1.44
CA PRO A 90 10.55 8.45 1.56
C PRO A 90 11.34 8.39 0.26
N SER A 91 10.93 7.55 -0.70
CA SER A 91 11.58 7.45 -1.99
C SER A 91 10.57 7.13 -3.09
N PRO A 92 10.87 7.50 -4.36
CA PRO A 92 9.95 7.26 -5.48
C PRO A 92 9.89 5.78 -5.87
N VAL A 93 8.80 5.43 -6.59
CA VAL A 93 8.63 4.14 -7.25
C VAL A 93 8.76 4.38 -8.76
N PRO A 94 9.94 4.20 -9.36
CA PRO A 94 10.09 4.26 -10.80
C PRO A 94 9.24 3.20 -11.50
N VAL A 95 8.76 3.53 -12.71
CA VAL A 95 8.02 2.56 -13.53
C VAL A 95 8.82 1.26 -13.68
N GLY A 96 8.14 0.12 -13.62
CA GLY A 96 8.78 -1.19 -13.70
C GLY A 96 9.37 -1.71 -12.39
N SER A 97 9.33 -0.92 -11.32
CA SER A 97 9.78 -1.37 -10.00
C SER A 97 8.90 -2.50 -9.49
N ARG A 98 9.50 -3.41 -8.73
CA ARG A 98 8.78 -4.42 -7.97
C ARG A 98 8.72 -3.99 -6.51
N ILE A 99 7.52 -3.99 -5.96
CA ILE A 99 7.25 -3.58 -4.57
C ILE A 99 6.57 -4.70 -3.80
N ARG A 100 6.74 -4.71 -2.49
CA ARG A 100 5.99 -5.60 -1.59
C ARG A 100 5.75 -4.91 -0.26
N GLY A 101 4.70 -5.32 0.43
CA GLY A 101 4.36 -4.80 1.75
C GLY A 101 4.82 -5.70 2.87
N ARG A 102 5.31 -5.08 3.95
CA ARG A 102 5.53 -5.70 5.25
C ARG A 102 4.58 -5.07 6.24
N PHE A 103 3.86 -5.92 6.97
CA PHE A 103 2.79 -5.48 7.85
C PHE A 103 2.92 -6.11 9.23
N VAL A 104 2.60 -5.33 10.25
CA VAL A 104 2.42 -5.84 11.61
C VAL A 104 1.12 -5.27 12.16
N VAL A 105 0.20 -6.13 12.56
CA VAL A 105 -1.00 -5.70 13.29
C VAL A 105 -0.55 -5.29 14.69
N GLN A 106 -0.67 -4.00 15.01
CA GLN A 106 -0.19 -3.45 16.27
C GLN A 106 -1.15 -3.72 17.41
N ASP A 107 -2.41 -3.41 17.19
CA ASP A 107 -3.47 -3.64 18.16
C ASP A 107 -4.83 -3.71 17.48
N ILE A 108 -5.79 -4.23 18.23
CA ILE A 108 -7.17 -4.36 17.80
C ILE A 108 -8.05 -3.93 18.97
N GLU A 109 -9.05 -3.11 18.68
CA GLU A 109 -10.05 -2.69 19.67
C GLU A 109 -11.46 -2.98 19.17
N ASP A 110 -12.37 -3.23 20.10
CA ASP A 110 -13.78 -3.42 19.77
C ASP A 110 -14.42 -2.08 19.44
N VAL A 111 -15.23 -2.07 18.39
CA VAL A 111 -16.05 -0.93 17.99
C VAL A 111 -17.46 -1.39 17.70
N ALA A 112 -18.40 -0.46 17.54
CA ALA A 112 -19.77 -0.80 17.19
C ALA A 112 -19.81 -1.58 15.86
N GLY A 113 -20.36 -2.80 15.90
CA GLY A 113 -20.52 -3.65 14.71
C GLY A 113 -19.29 -4.46 14.33
N GLY A 114 -18.22 -4.44 15.12
CA GLY A 114 -17.02 -5.21 14.80
C GLY A 114 -15.78 -4.80 15.58
N TYR A 115 -14.66 -4.68 14.91
CA TYR A 115 -13.40 -4.30 15.54
C TYR A 115 -12.54 -3.46 14.60
N GLN A 116 -11.60 -2.74 15.17
CA GLN A 116 -10.70 -1.84 14.46
C GLN A 116 -9.26 -2.27 14.70
N ALA A 117 -8.53 -2.47 13.60
CA ALA A 117 -7.13 -2.87 13.63
C ALA A 117 -6.24 -1.70 13.18
N ARG A 118 -5.22 -1.41 13.99
CA ARG A 118 -4.15 -0.48 13.63
C ARG A 118 -2.96 -1.30 13.15
N VAL A 119 -2.49 -1.00 11.94
CA VAL A 119 -1.47 -1.79 11.26
C VAL A 119 -0.26 -0.91 10.96
N SER A 120 0.94 -1.42 11.21
CA SER A 120 2.17 -0.79 10.72
C SER A 120 2.47 -1.37 9.34
N ALA A 121 2.64 -0.51 8.34
CA ALA A 121 2.89 -0.91 6.97
C ALA A 121 4.16 -0.24 6.42
N THR A 122 5.02 -1.05 5.81
CA THR A 122 6.21 -0.59 5.10
C THR A 122 6.19 -1.21 3.71
N VAL A 123 6.24 -0.37 2.68
CA VAL A 123 6.35 -0.85 1.30
C VAL A 123 7.81 -0.70 0.88
N GLU A 124 8.39 -1.82 0.50
CA GLU A 124 9.77 -1.87 0.02
C GLU A 124 9.83 -2.05 -1.48
N ARG A 125 10.90 -1.55 -2.08
CA ARG A 125 11.20 -1.71 -3.50
C ARG A 125 12.38 -2.68 -3.64
N GLU A 126 12.27 -3.65 -4.53
CA GLU A 126 13.33 -4.63 -4.78
C GLU A 126 14.63 -3.93 -5.17
N GLY A 127 15.73 -4.32 -4.53
CA GLY A 127 17.05 -3.78 -4.81
C GLY A 127 17.36 -2.44 -4.13
N GLN A 128 16.48 -1.95 -3.26
CA GLN A 128 16.69 -0.69 -2.54
C GLN A 128 16.38 -0.87 -1.05
N GLU A 129 17.24 -0.32 -0.18
CA GLU A 129 17.01 -0.39 1.27
C GLU A 129 15.96 0.60 1.75
N LYS A 130 15.94 1.82 1.19
CA LYS A 130 15.02 2.86 1.61
C LYS A 130 13.60 2.53 1.16
N PRO A 131 12.61 2.53 2.09
CA PRO A 131 11.23 2.21 1.72
C PRO A 131 10.62 3.27 0.82
N VAL A 132 9.62 2.87 0.04
CA VAL A 132 8.87 3.76 -0.84
C VAL A 132 7.60 4.29 -0.19
N CYS A 133 7.11 3.62 0.86
CA CYS A 133 5.98 4.08 1.65
C CYS A 133 6.11 3.53 3.07
N VAL A 134 5.86 4.37 4.06
CA VAL A 134 5.65 3.96 5.44
C VAL A 134 4.35 4.57 5.91
N ALA A 135 3.47 3.76 6.46
CA ALA A 135 2.14 4.20 6.84
C ALA A 135 1.61 3.41 8.04
N GLU A 136 0.61 3.97 8.68
CA GLU A 136 -0.12 3.29 9.74
C GLU A 136 -1.61 3.28 9.39
N PRO A 137 -2.03 2.37 8.48
CA PRO A 137 -3.43 2.23 8.14
C PRO A 137 -4.25 1.69 9.30
N VAL A 138 -5.51 2.13 9.34
CA VAL A 138 -6.51 1.69 10.32
C VAL A 138 -7.66 1.06 9.52
N TYR A 139 -7.90 -0.22 9.77
CA TYR A 139 -8.97 -0.97 9.12
C TYR A 139 -10.07 -1.29 10.12
N ARG A 140 -11.31 -1.23 9.66
CA ARG A 140 -12.45 -1.74 10.42
C ARG A 140 -12.96 -3.02 9.81
N PHE A 141 -13.20 -4.00 10.66
CA PHE A 141 -13.74 -5.30 10.27
C PHE A 141 -15.14 -5.40 10.86
N LEU A 142 -16.13 -5.56 9.98
CA LEU A 142 -17.54 -5.69 10.41
C LEU A 142 -17.90 -7.17 10.50
N VAL A 143 -18.56 -7.57 11.58
CA VAL A 143 -18.99 -8.92 11.86
C VAL A 143 -20.46 -9.16 11.48
#